data_cc3f71c08ff06493367570e149b0e702
#
_entry.id   cc3f71c08ff06493367570e149b0e702
#
_cell.length_a   1.000
_cell.length_b   1.000
_cell.length_c   1.000
_cell.angle_alpha   90.00
_cell.angle_beta   90.00
_cell.angle_gamma   90.00
#
_symmetry.space_group_name_H-M   'P 1'
#
loop_
_entity.id
_entity.type
_entity.pdbx_description
1 polymer ?
#
loop_
_entity_poly.entity_id
_entity_poly.type
_entity_poly.pdbx_seq_one_letter_code
_entity_poly.pdbx_strand_id
1 'polypeptide(L)'
;MKNACVIIGNGRYEYASDDTNAVLNAFTEYGYAVDEIRYLINANEQKIRSSISEWKEEYDNLFVMAGKNRLFTIKNAISGVFQEQSFHGDANGAGIFGEQEKTLFLLALDSVEWGEEYAKTVCVPYLQKKSGVKRARIVIRTVGANSMRVKSLIERAKELDGGRITYLHTRRYDEDIIEILYGEDAPKMLVDDLLRLFADGLDGSVYAMDDTPLAEQLITLLKLRGKKISVAESFTGGGIARKLTSVSGASEVYFEGLNTYNELSKIKRLGVSDYTLATMGAVSDQAAYEMAAGLIATGDCDISIATTGIAGPKSDRSMQPVGLCYIAVGTKESIFVYRYKFDGTRKEITETAINYALYQAYKHLKKI
;
A
#
# COMPACT_ATOMS: atom_id res chain seq x y z
N MET A 1 -22.84 -13.68 1.18
CA MET A 1 -23.27 -12.78 0.09
C MET A 1 -22.26 -12.91 -1.03
N LYS A 2 -22.75 -13.14 -2.24
CA LYS A 2 -21.93 -13.28 -3.45
C LYS A 2 -21.84 -11.91 -4.14
N ASN A 3 -20.64 -11.41 -4.37
CA ASN A 3 -20.39 -10.04 -4.81
C ASN A 3 -19.65 -10.03 -6.16
N ALA A 4 -20.06 -9.19 -7.10
CA ALA A 4 -19.28 -8.96 -8.31
C ALA A 4 -19.03 -7.46 -8.54
N CYS A 5 -17.85 -7.16 -9.07
CA CYS A 5 -17.53 -5.85 -9.58
C CYS A 5 -17.72 -5.83 -11.10
N VAL A 6 -18.36 -4.79 -11.60
CA VAL A 6 -18.57 -4.56 -13.04
C VAL A 6 -17.94 -3.23 -13.42
N ILE A 7 -16.91 -3.27 -14.23
CA ILE A 7 -16.23 -2.06 -14.73
C ILE A 7 -16.73 -1.77 -16.14
N ILE A 8 -17.34 -0.60 -16.34
CA ILE A 8 -17.91 -0.18 -17.62
C ILE A 8 -17.07 0.96 -18.21
N GLY A 9 -16.43 0.72 -19.33
CA GLY A 9 -15.53 1.69 -19.95
C GLY A 9 -15.53 1.68 -21.48
N ASN A 10 -14.82 2.66 -22.06
CA ASN A 10 -14.72 2.87 -23.52
C ASN A 10 -13.46 2.30 -24.13
N GLY A 11 -12.51 1.81 -23.33
CA GLY A 11 -11.23 1.34 -23.83
C GLY A 11 -10.36 0.67 -22.77
N ARG A 12 -9.24 0.14 -23.24
CA ARG A 12 -8.33 -0.70 -22.45
C ARG A 12 -7.67 0.03 -21.27
N TYR A 13 -7.55 1.36 -21.34
CA TYR A 13 -6.83 2.17 -20.35
C TYR A 13 -7.69 2.58 -19.13
N GLU A 14 -9.00 2.48 -19.24
CA GLU A 14 -9.93 2.81 -18.15
C GLU A 14 -10.02 1.70 -17.08
N TYR A 15 -9.38 0.53 -17.31
CA TYR A 15 -9.56 -0.66 -16.47
C TYR A 15 -8.42 -0.95 -15.51
N ALA A 16 -7.29 -0.32 -15.68
CA ALA A 16 -6.05 -0.65 -14.93
C ALA A 16 -5.69 0.43 -13.92
N SER A 17 -6.68 1.17 -13.41
CA SER A 17 -6.37 2.26 -12.50
C SER A 17 -6.19 1.76 -11.07
N ASP A 18 -5.21 2.32 -10.38
CA ASP A 18 -5.07 2.19 -8.94
C ASP A 18 -6.37 2.62 -8.22
N ASP A 19 -7.20 3.41 -8.88
CA ASP A 19 -8.49 3.94 -8.48
C ASP A 19 -9.53 2.84 -8.25
N THR A 20 -9.66 1.92 -9.20
CA THR A 20 -10.57 0.76 -9.06
C THR A 20 -10.16 -0.10 -7.86
N ASN A 21 -8.86 -0.30 -7.68
CA ASN A 21 -8.34 -1.09 -6.57
C ASN A 21 -8.59 -0.40 -5.22
N ALA A 22 -8.44 0.93 -5.13
CA ALA A 22 -8.72 1.67 -3.90
C ALA A 22 -10.19 1.53 -3.47
N VAL A 23 -11.13 1.68 -4.42
CA VAL A 23 -12.57 1.51 -4.16
C VAL A 23 -12.90 0.06 -3.77
N LEU A 24 -12.31 -0.94 -4.45
CA LEU A 24 -12.53 -2.36 -4.11
C LEU A 24 -11.93 -2.71 -2.74
N ASN A 25 -10.78 -2.15 -2.40
CA ASN A 25 -10.17 -2.33 -1.09
C ASN A 25 -11.07 -1.80 0.02
N ALA A 26 -11.74 -0.65 -0.21
CA ALA A 26 -12.68 -0.09 0.75
C ALA A 26 -13.83 -1.06 1.11
N PHE A 27 -14.29 -1.89 0.17
CA PHE A 27 -15.27 -2.95 0.45
C PHE A 27 -14.62 -4.14 1.15
N THR A 28 -13.45 -4.57 0.68
CA THR A 28 -12.72 -5.72 1.23
C THR A 28 -12.31 -5.49 2.69
N GLU A 29 -11.92 -4.26 3.03
CA GLU A 29 -11.57 -3.84 4.40
C GLU A 29 -12.67 -4.12 5.42
N TYR A 30 -13.92 -4.14 4.98
CA TYR A 30 -15.07 -4.45 5.83
C TYR A 30 -15.66 -5.85 5.58
N GLY A 31 -14.90 -6.70 4.88
CA GLY A 31 -15.25 -8.10 4.63
C GLY A 31 -16.28 -8.31 3.53
N TYR A 32 -16.43 -7.35 2.63
CA TYR A 32 -17.26 -7.47 1.42
C TYR A 32 -16.37 -7.68 0.19
N ALA A 33 -15.53 -8.70 0.23
CA ALA A 33 -14.67 -9.06 -0.90
C ALA A 33 -15.51 -9.34 -2.15
N VAL A 34 -14.93 -9.01 -3.30
CA VAL A 34 -15.53 -9.27 -4.61
C VAL A 34 -15.08 -10.66 -5.08
N ASP A 35 -16.05 -11.51 -5.43
CA ASP A 35 -15.79 -12.87 -5.90
C ASP A 35 -15.35 -12.88 -7.38
N GLU A 36 -15.82 -11.90 -8.17
CA GLU A 36 -15.51 -11.81 -9.61
C GLU A 36 -15.48 -10.36 -10.09
N ILE A 37 -14.57 -10.05 -11.03
CA ILE A 37 -14.54 -8.77 -11.73
C ILE A 37 -14.89 -8.99 -13.20
N ARG A 38 -15.89 -8.27 -13.69
CA ARG A 38 -16.37 -8.31 -15.07
C ARG A 38 -16.18 -6.97 -15.77
N TYR A 39 -15.87 -7.01 -17.04
CA TYR A 39 -15.65 -5.81 -17.86
C TYR A 39 -16.70 -5.71 -18.96
N LEU A 40 -17.32 -4.54 -19.10
CA LEU A 40 -18.14 -4.16 -20.25
C LEU A 40 -17.45 -3.07 -21.06
N ILE A 41 -16.90 -3.44 -22.18
CA ILE A 41 -16.14 -2.54 -23.06
C ILE A 41 -17.03 -2.05 -24.19
N ASN A 42 -17.10 -0.73 -24.39
CA ASN A 42 -17.88 -0.09 -25.45
C ASN A 42 -19.35 -0.56 -25.49
N ALA A 43 -19.90 -0.93 -24.33
CA ALA A 43 -21.28 -1.41 -24.25
C ALA A 43 -22.27 -0.26 -24.41
N ASN A 44 -23.28 -0.46 -25.25
CA ASN A 44 -24.43 0.43 -25.36
C ASN A 44 -25.42 0.15 -24.20
N GLU A 45 -26.44 1.02 -24.07
CA GLU A 45 -27.41 0.92 -22.99
C GLU A 45 -28.12 -0.45 -22.95
N GLN A 46 -28.52 -0.99 -24.11
CA GLN A 46 -29.16 -2.28 -24.20
C GLN A 46 -28.26 -3.44 -23.71
N LYS A 47 -26.99 -3.42 -24.09
CA LYS A 47 -26.01 -4.43 -23.64
C LYS A 47 -25.78 -4.32 -22.15
N ILE A 48 -25.65 -3.10 -21.60
CA ILE A 48 -25.50 -2.87 -20.15
C ILE A 48 -26.71 -3.45 -19.42
N ARG A 49 -27.92 -3.11 -19.87
CA ARG A 49 -29.16 -3.58 -19.27
C ARG A 49 -29.26 -5.10 -19.26
N SER A 50 -29.02 -5.76 -20.41
CA SER A 50 -29.11 -7.22 -20.51
C SER A 50 -28.09 -7.92 -19.62
N SER A 51 -26.85 -7.41 -19.59
CA SER A 51 -25.78 -7.99 -18.75
C SER A 51 -26.07 -7.83 -17.25
N ILE A 52 -26.53 -6.66 -16.83
CA ILE A 52 -26.88 -6.42 -15.41
C ILE A 52 -28.09 -7.27 -15.02
N SER A 53 -29.08 -7.44 -15.90
CA SER A 53 -30.26 -8.31 -15.64
C SER A 53 -29.80 -9.77 -15.41
N GLU A 54 -28.87 -10.28 -16.23
CA GLU A 54 -28.29 -11.62 -16.06
C GLU A 54 -27.55 -11.75 -14.74
N TRP A 55 -26.67 -10.81 -14.44
CA TRP A 55 -25.83 -10.87 -13.22
C TRP A 55 -26.59 -10.62 -11.93
N LYS A 56 -27.71 -9.90 -11.97
CA LYS A 56 -28.62 -9.76 -10.83
C LYS A 56 -29.10 -11.11 -10.30
N GLU A 57 -29.32 -12.10 -11.17
CA GLU A 57 -29.73 -13.44 -10.73
C GLU A 57 -28.58 -14.20 -10.03
N GLU A 58 -27.34 -13.95 -10.46
CA GLU A 58 -26.15 -14.69 -10.00
C GLU A 58 -25.57 -14.12 -8.69
N TYR A 59 -25.59 -12.80 -8.51
CA TYR A 59 -24.93 -12.10 -7.38
C TYR A 59 -25.92 -11.40 -6.47
N ASP A 60 -25.59 -11.31 -5.19
CA ASP A 60 -26.37 -10.58 -4.19
C ASP A 60 -26.08 -9.08 -4.23
N ASN A 61 -24.81 -8.72 -4.56
CA ASN A 61 -24.39 -7.33 -4.71
C ASN A 61 -23.57 -7.15 -5.99
N LEU A 62 -23.88 -6.11 -6.75
CA LEU A 62 -23.14 -5.66 -7.92
C LEU A 62 -22.50 -4.30 -7.64
N PHE A 63 -21.19 -4.20 -7.72
CA PHE A 63 -20.47 -2.93 -7.63
C PHE A 63 -20.14 -2.47 -9.05
N VAL A 64 -20.95 -1.55 -9.58
CA VAL A 64 -20.78 -1.03 -10.95
C VAL A 64 -19.96 0.24 -10.91
N MET A 65 -18.82 0.23 -11.58
CA MET A 65 -17.86 1.31 -11.62
C MET A 65 -17.69 1.84 -13.04
N ALA A 66 -17.74 3.15 -13.20
CA ALA A 66 -17.57 3.81 -14.51
C ALA A 66 -17.12 5.25 -14.37
N GLY A 67 -16.57 5.82 -15.46
CA GLY A 67 -16.31 7.26 -15.55
C GLY A 67 -17.60 8.08 -15.39
N LYS A 68 -17.50 9.24 -14.77
CA LYS A 68 -18.61 10.14 -14.46
C LYS A 68 -19.48 10.48 -15.67
N ASN A 69 -18.86 10.64 -16.84
CA ASN A 69 -19.54 10.93 -18.10
C ASN A 69 -20.47 9.81 -18.58
N ARG A 70 -20.35 8.59 -18.05
CA ARG A 70 -21.20 7.44 -18.40
C ARG A 70 -22.27 7.12 -17.36
N LEU A 71 -22.15 7.64 -16.15
CA LEU A 71 -23.05 7.29 -15.04
C LEU A 71 -24.52 7.52 -15.38
N PHE A 72 -24.83 8.60 -16.10
CA PHE A 72 -26.21 8.88 -16.53
C PHE A 72 -26.77 7.80 -17.47
N THR A 73 -26.00 7.39 -18.48
CA THR A 73 -26.39 6.32 -19.42
C THR A 73 -26.55 4.99 -18.68
N ILE A 74 -25.64 4.70 -17.76
CA ILE A 74 -25.68 3.48 -16.95
C ILE A 74 -26.89 3.50 -16.02
N LYS A 75 -27.16 4.63 -15.35
CA LYS A 75 -28.33 4.82 -14.50
C LYS A 75 -29.63 4.54 -15.27
N ASN A 76 -29.77 5.05 -16.50
CA ASN A 76 -30.93 4.76 -17.35
C ASN A 76 -31.00 3.27 -17.71
N ALA A 77 -29.88 2.62 -18.00
CA ALA A 77 -29.86 1.20 -18.31
C ALA A 77 -30.33 0.34 -17.13
N ILE A 78 -29.92 0.68 -15.90
CA ILE A 78 -30.19 -0.10 -14.68
C ILE A 78 -31.61 0.22 -14.10
N SER A 79 -32.16 1.40 -14.34
CA SER A 79 -33.47 1.80 -13.80
C SER A 79 -34.62 0.89 -14.25
N GLY A 80 -34.46 0.19 -15.36
CA GLY A 80 -35.40 -0.84 -15.82
C GLY A 80 -35.19 -2.24 -15.22
N VAL A 81 -34.11 -2.44 -14.45
CA VAL A 81 -33.72 -3.72 -13.83
C VAL A 81 -33.81 -3.67 -12.31
N PHE A 82 -33.44 -2.53 -11.73
CA PHE A 82 -33.48 -2.26 -10.30
C PHE A 82 -34.32 -1.03 -10.00
N GLN A 83 -35.04 -1.05 -8.90
CA GLN A 83 -35.70 0.16 -8.40
C GLN A 83 -34.67 1.01 -7.69
N GLU A 84 -34.66 2.33 -7.94
CA GLU A 84 -33.81 3.27 -7.22
C GLU A 84 -34.31 3.37 -5.79
N GLN A 85 -33.47 3.00 -4.85
CA GLN A 85 -33.74 3.30 -3.44
C GLN A 85 -33.38 4.78 -3.21
N SER A 86 -34.27 5.51 -2.57
CA SER A 86 -34.16 6.95 -2.28
C SER A 86 -33.01 7.32 -1.33
N PHE A 87 -31.92 6.56 -1.32
CA PHE A 87 -30.79 6.75 -0.44
C PHE A 87 -29.65 7.41 -1.21
N HIS A 88 -29.55 8.75 -1.05
CA HIS A 88 -28.43 9.60 -1.44
C HIS A 88 -27.90 9.37 -2.87
N GLY A 89 -28.66 9.74 -3.85
CA GLY A 89 -28.11 10.09 -5.15
C GLY A 89 -27.20 11.30 -4.95
N ASP A 90 -25.89 11.09 -5.16
CA ASP A 90 -24.92 12.15 -5.08
C ASP A 90 -25.01 13.04 -6.32
N ALA A 91 -24.54 14.27 -6.22
CA ALA A 91 -24.40 15.22 -7.32
C ALA A 91 -23.53 14.68 -8.48
N ASN A 92 -22.75 13.60 -8.25
CA ASN A 92 -21.92 12.93 -9.23
C ASN A 92 -22.64 11.79 -9.99
N GLY A 93 -23.91 11.48 -9.66
CA GLY A 93 -24.69 10.45 -10.31
C GLY A 93 -24.48 9.02 -9.78
N ALA A 94 -23.70 8.86 -8.71
CA ALA A 94 -23.60 7.59 -7.99
C ALA A 94 -24.88 7.29 -7.21
N GLY A 95 -25.12 6.03 -6.86
CA GLY A 95 -26.33 5.66 -6.13
C GLY A 95 -26.41 4.19 -5.78
N ILE A 96 -27.42 3.85 -4.96
CA ILE A 96 -27.75 2.48 -4.57
C ILE A 96 -29.11 2.14 -5.18
N PHE A 97 -29.16 1.00 -5.84
CA PHE A 97 -30.35 0.50 -6.54
C PHE A 97 -30.72 -0.90 -6.04
N GLY A 98 -32.01 -1.21 -6.01
CA GLY A 98 -32.50 -2.54 -5.71
C GLY A 98 -33.09 -2.71 -4.32
N GLU A 99 -33.45 -3.94 -4.00
CA GLU A 99 -34.09 -4.35 -2.75
C GLU A 99 -33.11 -5.09 -1.83
N GLN A 100 -33.58 -5.47 -0.62
CA GLN A 100 -32.73 -6.07 0.42
C GLN A 100 -31.90 -7.26 -0.03
N GLU A 101 -32.41 -8.11 -0.93
CA GLU A 101 -31.68 -9.32 -1.37
C GLU A 101 -30.71 -9.04 -2.50
N LYS A 102 -31.08 -8.19 -3.47
CA LYS A 102 -30.28 -7.89 -4.66
C LYS A 102 -30.01 -6.40 -4.74
N THR A 103 -28.77 -6.00 -4.61
CA THR A 103 -28.37 -4.58 -4.56
C THR A 103 -27.32 -4.26 -5.61
N LEU A 104 -27.44 -3.09 -6.24
CA LEU A 104 -26.43 -2.55 -7.13
C LEU A 104 -25.94 -1.21 -6.58
N PHE A 105 -24.62 -1.08 -6.47
CA PHE A 105 -23.94 0.15 -6.12
C PHE A 105 -23.30 0.73 -7.37
N LEU A 106 -23.71 1.92 -7.79
CA LEU A 106 -23.13 2.64 -8.91
C LEU A 106 -22.13 3.66 -8.39
N LEU A 107 -20.86 3.58 -8.84
CA LEU A 107 -19.74 4.35 -8.36
C LEU A 107 -18.99 5.05 -9.50
N ALA A 108 -18.55 6.29 -9.27
CA ALA A 108 -17.72 7.04 -10.20
C ALA A 108 -16.22 6.72 -10.00
N LEU A 109 -15.49 6.57 -11.10
CA LEU A 109 -14.04 6.31 -11.11
C LEU A 109 -13.17 7.56 -11.37
N ASP A 110 -13.76 8.73 -11.64
CA ASP A 110 -12.99 9.94 -12.00
C ASP A 110 -12.32 10.62 -10.80
N SER A 111 -12.62 10.20 -9.59
CA SER A 111 -11.97 10.62 -8.36
C SER A 111 -11.87 9.44 -7.41
N VAL A 112 -10.64 8.97 -7.21
CA VAL A 112 -10.31 7.86 -6.29
C VAL A 112 -10.80 8.17 -4.90
N GLU A 113 -10.38 9.35 -4.39
CA GLU A 113 -10.68 9.80 -3.03
C GLU A 113 -12.19 9.83 -2.78
N TRP A 114 -12.94 10.33 -3.75
CA TRP A 114 -14.39 10.35 -3.64
C TRP A 114 -15.00 8.95 -3.69
N GLY A 115 -14.56 8.09 -4.61
CA GLY A 115 -15.07 6.73 -4.76
C GLY A 115 -14.83 5.88 -3.52
N GLU A 116 -13.65 6.00 -2.95
CA GLU A 116 -13.27 5.33 -1.70
C GLU A 116 -14.08 5.86 -0.51
N GLU A 117 -14.20 7.18 -0.37
CA GLU A 117 -15.00 7.84 0.67
C GLU A 117 -16.47 7.42 0.59
N TYR A 118 -17.07 7.43 -0.62
CA TYR A 118 -18.45 7.01 -0.84
C TYR A 118 -18.65 5.51 -0.53
N ALA A 119 -17.70 4.66 -0.88
CA ALA A 119 -17.72 3.25 -0.52
C ALA A 119 -17.73 3.08 1.00
N LYS A 120 -16.83 3.76 1.72
CA LYS A 120 -16.70 3.67 3.18
C LYS A 120 -17.87 4.29 3.94
N THR A 121 -18.36 5.45 3.51
CA THR A 121 -19.35 6.22 4.28
C THR A 121 -20.80 5.91 3.92
N VAL A 122 -21.07 5.39 2.71
CA VAL A 122 -22.41 5.12 2.22
C VAL A 122 -22.65 3.62 1.95
N CYS A 123 -21.81 3.01 1.09
CA CYS A 123 -22.05 1.64 0.64
C CYS A 123 -21.83 0.61 1.75
N VAL A 124 -20.72 0.72 2.50
CA VAL A 124 -20.39 -0.22 3.59
C VAL A 124 -21.43 -0.17 4.72
N PRO A 125 -21.86 0.99 5.24
CA PRO A 125 -22.94 1.04 6.23
C PRO A 125 -24.25 0.42 5.73
N TYR A 126 -24.58 0.59 4.45
CA TYR A 126 -25.73 -0.07 3.85
C TYR A 126 -25.57 -1.60 3.86
N LEU A 127 -24.41 -2.12 3.46
CA LEU A 127 -24.11 -3.56 3.46
C LEU A 127 -24.12 -4.14 4.87
N GLN A 128 -23.59 -3.41 5.86
CA GLN A 128 -23.64 -3.80 7.26
C GLN A 128 -25.08 -3.92 7.78
N LYS A 129 -25.91 -2.94 7.45
CA LYS A 129 -27.34 -2.98 7.78
C LYS A 129 -28.06 -4.13 7.08
N LYS A 130 -27.76 -4.39 5.81
CA LYS A 130 -28.30 -5.48 5.00
C LYS A 130 -27.90 -6.85 5.56
N SER A 131 -26.64 -7.04 5.94
CA SER A 131 -26.12 -8.30 6.47
C SER A 131 -26.48 -8.54 7.92
N GLY A 132 -26.85 -7.50 8.68
CA GLY A 132 -26.98 -7.54 10.13
C GLY A 132 -25.68 -7.76 10.88
N VAL A 133 -24.54 -7.72 10.20
CA VAL A 133 -23.21 -7.95 10.77
C VAL A 133 -22.36 -6.70 10.64
N LYS A 134 -21.97 -6.14 11.77
CA LYS A 134 -20.90 -5.14 11.84
C LYS A 134 -19.58 -5.86 12.07
N ARG A 135 -18.59 -5.50 11.26
CA ARG A 135 -17.24 -6.05 11.34
C ARG A 135 -16.26 -5.01 11.82
N ALA A 136 -15.35 -5.43 12.68
CA ALA A 136 -14.16 -4.69 13.06
C ALA A 136 -12.96 -5.24 12.29
N ARG A 137 -11.95 -4.40 12.05
CA ARG A 137 -10.73 -4.71 11.31
C ARG A 137 -9.51 -4.29 12.12
N ILE A 138 -8.53 -5.17 12.18
CA ILE A 138 -7.18 -4.87 12.66
C ILE A 138 -6.22 -5.16 11.53
N VAL A 139 -5.23 -4.31 11.36
CA VAL A 139 -4.20 -4.45 10.34
C VAL A 139 -2.84 -4.55 11.01
N ILE A 140 -2.05 -5.53 10.63
CA ILE A 140 -0.67 -5.68 11.08
C ILE A 140 0.23 -5.52 9.86
N ARG A 141 1.15 -4.58 9.92
CA ARG A 141 2.08 -4.28 8.84
C ARG A 141 3.52 -4.59 9.24
N THR A 142 4.24 -5.30 8.36
CA THR A 142 5.62 -5.71 8.62
C THR A 142 6.53 -5.43 7.42
N VAL A 143 7.83 -5.31 7.66
CA VAL A 143 8.85 -5.33 6.60
C VAL A 143 9.90 -6.37 6.93
N GLY A 144 10.18 -7.26 5.96
CA GLY A 144 11.24 -8.27 6.07
C GLY A 144 10.88 -9.45 6.98
N ALA A 145 9.60 -9.65 7.30
CA ALA A 145 9.17 -10.86 8.01
C ALA A 145 9.40 -12.12 7.18
N ASN A 146 9.74 -13.23 7.83
CA ASN A 146 9.85 -14.50 7.14
C ASN A 146 8.47 -14.98 6.66
N SER A 147 8.31 -15.17 5.34
CA SER A 147 7.01 -15.49 4.73
C SER A 147 6.41 -16.81 5.22
N MET A 148 7.23 -17.81 5.52
CA MET A 148 6.75 -19.09 6.07
C MET A 148 6.25 -18.90 7.50
N ARG A 149 6.92 -18.04 8.28
CA ARG A 149 6.49 -17.72 9.65
C ARG A 149 5.17 -16.95 9.65
N VAL A 150 4.99 -15.99 8.75
CA VAL A 150 3.71 -15.27 8.58
C VAL A 150 2.57 -16.25 8.29
N LYS A 151 2.76 -17.14 7.31
CA LYS A 151 1.76 -18.17 6.97
C LYS A 151 1.45 -19.09 8.16
N SER A 152 2.48 -19.56 8.85
CA SER A 152 2.31 -20.43 10.03
C SER A 152 1.54 -19.75 11.15
N LEU A 153 1.77 -18.43 11.37
CA LEU A 153 1.04 -17.66 12.37
C LEU A 153 -0.44 -17.50 12.00
N ILE A 154 -0.74 -17.27 10.70
CA ILE A 154 -2.13 -17.18 10.22
C ILE A 154 -2.85 -18.51 10.42
N GLU A 155 -2.22 -19.66 10.07
CA GLU A 155 -2.85 -20.96 10.29
C GLU A 155 -3.09 -21.25 11.79
N ARG A 156 -2.12 -20.93 12.63
CA ARG A 156 -2.27 -21.05 14.08
C ARG A 156 -3.37 -20.13 14.64
N ALA A 157 -3.52 -18.94 14.08
CA ALA A 157 -4.60 -18.02 14.45
C ALA A 157 -5.97 -18.60 14.10
N LYS A 158 -6.12 -19.22 12.91
CA LYS A 158 -7.34 -19.91 12.49
C LYS A 158 -7.71 -21.10 13.38
N GLU A 159 -6.70 -21.82 13.90
CA GLU A 159 -6.93 -22.89 14.88
C GLU A 159 -7.48 -22.36 16.20
N LEU A 160 -6.96 -21.20 16.67
CA LEU A 160 -7.39 -20.58 17.92
C LEU A 160 -8.81 -20.01 17.87
N ASP A 161 -9.21 -19.43 16.73
CA ASP A 161 -10.51 -18.78 16.60
C ASP A 161 -11.66 -19.71 16.22
N GLY A 162 -11.35 -20.95 15.83
CA GLY A 162 -12.33 -21.94 15.40
C GLY A 162 -13.12 -21.53 14.16
N GLY A 163 -12.53 -20.70 13.28
CA GLY A 163 -13.10 -20.27 12.00
C GLY A 163 -14.07 -19.10 12.10
N ARG A 164 -14.04 -18.34 13.18
CA ARG A 164 -14.91 -17.15 13.40
C ARG A 164 -14.35 -15.88 12.79
N ILE A 165 -13.06 -15.86 12.49
CA ILE A 165 -12.32 -14.69 12.06
C ILE A 165 -11.80 -14.90 10.63
N THR A 166 -11.85 -13.86 9.82
CA THR A 166 -11.30 -13.88 8.46
C THR A 166 -9.94 -13.22 8.45
N TYR A 167 -8.96 -13.89 7.87
CA TYR A 167 -7.60 -13.37 7.69
C TYR A 167 -7.35 -13.12 6.21
N LEU A 168 -6.99 -11.89 5.87
CA LEU A 168 -6.48 -11.54 4.55
C LEU A 168 -4.99 -11.26 4.68
N HIS A 169 -4.21 -11.72 3.72
CA HIS A 169 -2.76 -11.52 3.71
C HIS A 169 -2.30 -11.13 2.33
N THR A 170 -1.64 -9.99 2.26
CA THR A 170 -0.98 -9.49 1.06
C THR A 170 0.50 -9.31 1.35
N ARG A 171 1.36 -9.80 0.44
CA ARG A 171 2.80 -9.56 0.49
C ARG A 171 3.26 -8.93 -0.81
N ARG A 172 3.91 -7.77 -0.70
CA ARG A 172 4.47 -7.08 -1.85
C ARG A 172 5.76 -6.35 -1.45
N TYR A 173 6.84 -6.60 -2.17
CA TYR A 173 8.14 -5.97 -1.91
C TYR A 173 8.62 -6.15 -0.45
N ASP A 174 8.50 -7.37 0.05
CA ASP A 174 8.81 -7.78 1.42
C ASP A 174 8.05 -7.01 2.53
N GLU A 175 7.02 -6.30 2.18
CA GLU A 175 6.01 -5.79 3.10
C GLU A 175 4.86 -6.78 3.18
N ASP A 176 4.48 -7.20 4.39
CA ASP A 176 3.28 -7.98 4.65
C ASP A 176 2.21 -7.08 5.26
N ILE A 177 1.00 -7.20 4.75
CA ILE A 177 -0.22 -6.62 5.32
C ILE A 177 -1.11 -7.79 5.71
N ILE A 178 -1.33 -7.96 7.00
CA ILE A 178 -2.18 -9.00 7.58
C ILE A 178 -3.42 -8.31 8.14
N GLU A 179 -4.58 -8.64 7.61
CA GLU A 179 -5.86 -8.07 8.04
C GLU A 179 -6.66 -9.13 8.79
N ILE A 180 -7.15 -8.77 9.95
CA ILE A 180 -7.94 -9.61 10.85
C ILE A 180 -9.33 -9.00 10.89
N LEU A 181 -10.31 -9.66 10.25
CA LEU A 181 -11.69 -9.20 10.15
C LEU A 181 -12.59 -10.05 11.05
N TYR A 182 -13.23 -9.44 12.03
CA TYR A 182 -14.07 -10.12 13.01
C TYR A 182 -15.38 -9.35 13.27
N GLY A 183 -16.43 -10.07 13.76
CA GLY A 183 -17.66 -9.43 14.20
C GLY A 183 -17.44 -8.62 15.48
N GLU A 184 -18.18 -7.52 15.67
CA GLU A 184 -18.11 -6.72 16.92
C GLU A 184 -18.47 -7.54 18.17
N ASP A 185 -19.14 -8.67 17.99
CA ASP A 185 -19.50 -9.64 19.04
C ASP A 185 -18.38 -10.63 19.38
N ALA A 186 -17.24 -10.58 18.70
CA ALA A 186 -16.11 -11.46 18.98
C ALA A 186 -15.59 -11.24 20.42
N PRO A 187 -15.26 -12.33 21.15
CA PRO A 187 -14.74 -12.21 22.50
C PRO A 187 -13.45 -11.36 22.50
N LYS A 188 -13.44 -10.28 23.29
CA LYS A 188 -12.29 -9.38 23.37
C LYS A 188 -10.99 -10.11 23.70
N MET A 189 -11.06 -11.08 24.62
CA MET A 189 -9.90 -11.88 25.01
C MET A 189 -9.31 -12.66 23.83
N LEU A 190 -10.15 -13.19 22.94
CA LEU A 190 -9.68 -13.88 21.72
C LEU A 190 -8.92 -12.90 20.80
N VAL A 191 -9.48 -11.70 20.60
CA VAL A 191 -8.83 -10.68 19.77
C VAL A 191 -7.48 -10.25 20.37
N ASP A 192 -7.42 -10.05 21.69
CA ASP A 192 -6.17 -9.71 22.38
C ASP A 192 -5.13 -10.84 22.29
N ASP A 193 -5.54 -12.11 22.37
CA ASP A 193 -4.64 -13.26 22.23
C ASP A 193 -4.10 -13.39 20.79
N LEU A 194 -4.93 -13.12 19.79
CA LEU A 194 -4.49 -13.07 18.40
C LEU A 194 -3.48 -11.94 18.14
N LEU A 195 -3.73 -10.76 18.68
CA LEU A 195 -2.79 -9.65 18.58
C LEU A 195 -1.43 -9.99 19.20
N ARG A 196 -1.43 -10.61 20.38
CA ARG A 196 -0.19 -11.10 21.02
C ARG A 196 0.52 -12.14 20.16
N LEU A 197 -0.23 -13.11 19.62
CA LEU A 197 0.33 -14.15 18.76
C LEU A 197 1.11 -13.56 17.59
N PHE A 198 0.57 -12.56 16.91
CA PHE A 198 1.24 -11.89 15.80
C PHE A 198 2.36 -10.95 16.28
N ALA A 199 2.16 -10.18 17.34
CA ALA A 199 3.18 -9.28 17.87
C ALA A 199 4.43 -10.05 18.30
N ASP A 200 4.28 -11.12 19.09
CA ASP A 200 5.39 -11.96 19.55
C ASP A 200 6.00 -12.79 18.39
N GLY A 201 5.12 -13.27 17.50
CA GLY A 201 5.53 -14.09 16.37
C GLY A 201 6.28 -13.34 15.28
N LEU A 202 6.07 -12.03 15.13
CA LEU A 202 6.66 -11.17 14.11
C LEU A 202 7.57 -10.08 14.72
N ASP A 203 7.99 -10.27 15.97
CA ASP A 203 8.85 -9.31 16.68
C ASP A 203 10.06 -8.89 15.82
N GLY A 204 10.36 -7.60 15.88
CA GLY A 204 11.44 -6.97 15.10
C GLY A 204 11.11 -6.72 13.63
N SER A 205 9.95 -7.13 13.11
CA SER A 205 9.51 -6.82 11.75
C SER A 205 8.24 -5.96 11.67
N VAL A 206 7.42 -5.93 12.73
CA VAL A 206 6.20 -5.12 12.81
C VAL A 206 6.54 -3.63 12.94
N TYR A 207 5.94 -2.81 12.09
CA TYR A 207 6.07 -1.36 12.18
C TYR A 207 4.74 -0.66 12.51
N ALA A 208 3.60 -1.28 12.19
CA ALA A 208 2.28 -0.76 12.54
C ALA A 208 1.32 -1.90 12.94
N MET A 209 0.40 -1.59 13.86
CA MET A 209 -0.73 -2.43 14.28
C MET A 209 -2.06 -1.78 13.86
N ASP A 210 -2.00 -0.94 12.85
CA ASP A 210 -3.09 -0.26 12.17
C ASP A 210 -2.79 -0.15 10.67
N ASP A 211 -3.64 0.52 9.92
CA ASP A 211 -3.48 0.62 8.45
C ASP A 211 -2.51 1.74 8.00
N THR A 212 -1.75 2.32 8.91
CA THR A 212 -0.84 3.42 8.61
C THR A 212 0.38 2.93 7.82
N PRO A 213 0.63 3.44 6.60
CA PRO A 213 1.79 3.08 5.80
C PRO A 213 3.12 3.49 6.46
N LEU A 214 4.20 2.77 6.12
CA LEU A 214 5.52 2.99 6.74
C LEU A 214 6.06 4.42 6.58
N ALA A 215 5.87 5.03 5.42
CA ALA A 215 6.30 6.42 5.20
C ALA A 215 5.57 7.40 6.14
N GLU A 216 4.28 7.19 6.36
CA GLU A 216 3.47 8.00 7.27
C GLU A 216 3.86 7.77 8.73
N GLN A 217 4.10 6.51 9.14
CA GLN A 217 4.65 6.18 10.45
C GLN A 217 5.99 6.89 10.71
N LEU A 218 6.88 6.90 9.70
CA LEU A 218 8.18 7.56 9.80
C LEU A 218 8.03 9.09 9.90
N ILE A 219 7.21 9.71 9.05
CA ILE A 219 6.96 11.17 9.10
C ILE A 219 6.34 11.58 10.44
N THR A 220 5.35 10.82 10.92
CA THR A 220 4.71 11.07 12.23
C THR A 220 5.74 11.00 13.36
N LEU A 221 6.60 9.98 13.35
CA LEU A 221 7.62 9.81 14.37
C LEU A 221 8.69 10.92 14.32
N LEU A 222 9.07 11.37 13.12
CA LEU A 222 9.98 12.50 12.92
C LEU A 222 9.39 13.80 13.51
N LYS A 223 8.11 14.08 13.24
CA LYS A 223 7.39 15.23 13.80
C LYS A 223 7.35 15.18 15.33
N LEU A 224 6.97 14.03 15.89
CA LEU A 224 6.93 13.83 17.35
C LEU A 224 8.28 14.05 18.03
N ARG A 225 9.38 13.74 17.32
CA ARG A 225 10.75 13.88 17.84
C ARG A 225 11.40 15.23 17.48
N GLY A 226 10.73 16.07 16.71
CA GLY A 226 11.30 17.32 16.20
C GLY A 226 12.55 17.12 15.35
N LYS A 227 12.61 16.02 14.59
CA LYS A 227 13.79 15.60 13.80
C LYS A 227 13.54 15.82 12.32
N LYS A 228 14.58 16.22 11.59
CA LYS A 228 14.57 16.34 10.12
C LYS A 228 15.31 15.20 9.46
N ILE A 229 14.84 14.80 8.28
CA ILE A 229 15.41 13.73 7.47
C ILE A 229 15.81 14.23 6.09
N SER A 230 16.96 13.77 5.59
CA SER A 230 17.42 13.91 4.21
C SER A 230 17.74 12.56 3.60
N VAL A 231 17.63 12.43 2.27
CA VAL A 231 17.91 11.16 1.59
C VAL A 231 18.89 11.33 0.43
N ALA A 232 19.79 10.36 0.25
CA ALA A 232 20.72 10.27 -0.86
C ALA A 232 20.50 8.96 -1.62
N GLU A 233 19.91 9.07 -2.79
CA GLU A 233 19.49 7.92 -3.58
C GLU A 233 20.41 7.70 -4.78
N SER A 234 20.73 6.44 -5.04
CA SER A 234 21.36 6.01 -6.28
C SER A 234 20.40 5.11 -7.06
N PHE A 235 20.48 3.80 -6.91
CA PHE A 235 19.67 2.85 -7.69
C PHE A 235 18.15 2.90 -7.38
N THR A 236 17.73 3.45 -6.26
CA THR A 236 16.32 3.67 -5.90
C THR A 236 15.68 4.86 -6.63
N GLY A 237 16.51 5.73 -7.23
CA GLY A 237 16.10 6.69 -8.24
C GLY A 237 15.08 7.75 -7.83
N GLY A 238 15.06 8.17 -6.57
CA GLY A 238 14.09 9.12 -6.02
C GLY A 238 12.86 8.44 -5.40
N GLY A 239 12.85 7.11 -5.30
CA GLY A 239 11.71 6.35 -4.79
C GLY A 239 11.44 6.58 -3.30
N ILE A 240 12.49 6.75 -2.48
CA ILE A 240 12.38 7.06 -1.05
C ILE A 240 11.81 8.48 -0.89
N ALA A 241 12.38 9.45 -1.61
CA ALA A 241 11.92 10.82 -1.62
C ALA A 241 10.43 10.90 -2.02
N ARG A 242 10.03 10.22 -3.09
CA ARG A 242 8.64 10.15 -3.54
C ARG A 242 7.70 9.58 -2.47
N LYS A 243 8.07 8.48 -1.79
CA LYS A 243 7.25 7.91 -0.71
C LYS A 243 7.12 8.85 0.48
N LEU A 244 8.18 9.52 0.89
CA LEU A 244 8.12 10.48 2.00
C LEU A 244 7.29 11.70 1.64
N THR A 245 7.49 12.27 0.45
CA THR A 245 6.78 13.48 0.01
C THR A 245 5.32 13.25 -0.37
N SER A 246 4.89 11.99 -0.57
CA SER A 246 3.48 11.67 -0.74
C SER A 246 2.66 11.78 0.55
N VAL A 247 3.32 11.85 1.71
CA VAL A 247 2.64 12.02 3.01
C VAL A 247 2.33 13.49 3.25
N SER A 248 1.08 13.81 3.59
CA SER A 248 0.66 15.18 3.91
C SER A 248 1.46 15.75 5.09
N GLY A 249 1.97 16.97 4.94
CA GLY A 249 2.80 17.65 5.95
C GLY A 249 4.23 17.09 6.07
N ALA A 250 4.70 16.28 5.11
CA ALA A 250 6.09 15.81 5.07
C ALA A 250 7.10 16.98 5.03
N SER A 251 6.74 18.12 4.45
CA SER A 251 7.61 19.32 4.35
C SER A 251 8.07 19.88 5.69
N GLU A 252 7.42 19.54 6.80
CA GLU A 252 7.84 19.96 8.13
C GLU A 252 9.13 19.26 8.58
N VAL A 253 9.38 18.04 8.11
CA VAL A 253 10.46 17.16 8.57
C VAL A 253 11.37 16.65 7.46
N TYR A 254 10.90 16.60 6.22
CA TYR A 254 11.71 16.21 5.06
C TYR A 254 12.44 17.44 4.51
N PHE A 255 13.78 17.45 4.62
CA PHE A 255 14.58 18.61 4.21
C PHE A 255 14.91 18.54 2.71
N GLU A 256 15.58 17.45 2.27
CA GLU A 256 15.93 17.28 0.86
C GLU A 256 16.11 15.83 0.44
N GLY A 257 16.10 15.61 -0.89
CA GLY A 257 16.47 14.35 -1.51
C GLY A 257 17.43 14.55 -2.67
N LEU A 258 18.62 13.98 -2.58
CA LEU A 258 19.64 14.02 -3.60
C LEU A 258 19.67 12.71 -4.39
N ASN A 259 19.34 12.76 -5.67
CA ASN A 259 19.49 11.61 -6.56
C ASN A 259 20.90 11.61 -7.18
N THR A 260 21.85 10.98 -6.49
CA THR A 260 23.27 10.93 -6.88
C THR A 260 23.58 9.67 -7.67
N TYR A 261 22.92 9.51 -8.83
CA TYR A 261 23.00 8.31 -9.65
C TYR A 261 24.37 8.10 -10.30
N ASN A 262 25.02 9.19 -10.72
CA ASN A 262 26.38 9.16 -11.29
C ASN A 262 27.45 9.27 -10.18
N GLU A 263 28.59 8.62 -10.34
CA GLU A 263 29.70 8.64 -9.38
C GLU A 263 30.22 10.06 -9.10
N LEU A 264 30.38 10.89 -10.13
CA LEU A 264 30.79 12.29 -9.95
C LEU A 264 29.77 13.10 -9.13
N SER A 265 28.50 12.76 -9.18
CA SER A 265 27.50 13.42 -8.35
C SER A 265 27.62 13.03 -6.87
N LYS A 266 28.02 11.79 -6.56
CA LYS A 266 28.33 11.35 -5.21
C LYS A 266 29.48 12.17 -4.60
N ILE A 267 30.55 12.36 -5.39
CA ILE A 267 31.70 13.18 -4.98
C ILE A 267 31.26 14.63 -4.74
N LYS A 268 30.66 15.26 -5.75
CA LYS A 268 30.37 16.70 -5.74
C LYS A 268 29.27 17.11 -4.74
N ARG A 269 28.31 16.25 -4.48
CA ARG A 269 27.16 16.58 -3.65
C ARG A 269 27.23 16.06 -2.22
N LEU A 270 27.92 14.93 -2.06
CA LEU A 270 27.96 14.21 -0.77
C LEU A 270 29.38 14.05 -0.21
N GLY A 271 30.41 14.50 -0.95
CA GLY A 271 31.80 14.38 -0.50
C GLY A 271 32.31 12.94 -0.48
N VAL A 272 31.69 12.02 -1.22
CA VAL A 272 32.20 10.65 -1.34
C VAL A 272 33.60 10.70 -1.93
N SER A 273 34.56 9.99 -1.31
CA SER A 273 35.96 10.01 -1.69
C SER A 273 36.19 9.37 -3.06
N ASP A 274 37.00 10.03 -3.92
CA ASP A 274 37.48 9.43 -5.17
C ASP A 274 38.21 8.10 -4.90
N TYR A 275 38.93 8.01 -3.80
CA TYR A 275 39.60 6.79 -3.37
C TYR A 275 38.62 5.66 -3.09
N THR A 276 37.54 5.93 -2.37
CA THR A 276 36.49 4.95 -2.10
C THR A 276 35.89 4.42 -3.40
N LEU A 277 35.54 5.30 -4.33
CA LEU A 277 34.97 4.90 -5.63
C LEU A 277 35.95 4.09 -6.47
N ALA A 278 37.24 4.44 -6.46
CA ALA A 278 38.27 3.75 -7.22
C ALA A 278 38.64 2.37 -6.65
N THR A 279 38.61 2.20 -5.33
CA THR A 279 39.09 0.97 -4.65
C THR A 279 37.96 0.03 -4.26
N MET A 280 36.88 0.54 -3.70
CA MET A 280 35.74 -0.25 -3.21
C MET A 280 34.53 -0.23 -4.15
N GLY A 281 34.48 0.75 -5.05
CA GLY A 281 33.39 0.94 -6.01
C GLY A 281 32.20 1.72 -5.45
N ALA A 282 31.37 2.18 -6.37
CA ALA A 282 30.16 2.94 -6.03
C ALA A 282 29.09 2.10 -5.30
N VAL A 283 29.12 0.78 -5.46
CA VAL A 283 28.25 -0.15 -4.76
C VAL A 283 29.05 -0.87 -3.67
N SER A 284 29.22 -0.19 -2.56
CA SER A 284 29.96 -0.67 -1.40
C SER A 284 29.37 -0.11 -0.10
N ASP A 285 29.71 -0.74 0.99
CA ASP A 285 29.36 -0.28 2.34
C ASP A 285 29.96 1.09 2.64
N GLN A 286 31.23 1.28 2.28
CA GLN A 286 31.93 2.56 2.46
C GLN A 286 31.29 3.69 1.64
N ALA A 287 30.90 3.43 0.38
CA ALA A 287 30.22 4.44 -0.43
C ALA A 287 28.86 4.81 0.18
N ALA A 288 28.08 3.83 0.66
CA ALA A 288 26.81 4.09 1.33
C ALA A 288 27.01 4.89 2.63
N TYR A 289 28.03 4.54 3.42
CA TYR A 289 28.43 5.27 4.63
C TYR A 289 28.74 6.73 4.30
N GLU A 290 29.63 6.98 3.35
CA GLU A 290 30.06 8.32 2.97
C GLU A 290 28.91 9.15 2.38
N MET A 291 28.02 8.54 1.62
CA MET A 291 26.78 9.20 1.14
C MET A 291 25.89 9.68 2.30
N ALA A 292 25.70 8.83 3.31
CA ALA A 292 24.91 9.20 4.50
C ALA A 292 25.62 10.26 5.35
N ALA A 293 26.94 10.11 5.53
CA ALA A 293 27.77 11.06 6.25
C ALA A 293 27.75 12.46 5.60
N GLY A 294 27.79 12.51 4.27
CA GLY A 294 27.73 13.76 3.51
C GLY A 294 26.45 14.55 3.78
N LEU A 295 25.31 13.89 3.91
CA LEU A 295 24.06 14.55 4.28
C LEU A 295 24.09 15.08 5.73
N ILE A 296 24.56 14.27 6.68
CA ILE A 296 24.67 14.70 8.10
C ILE A 296 25.66 15.86 8.27
N ALA A 297 26.73 15.87 7.49
CA ALA A 297 27.76 16.92 7.54
C ALA A 297 27.25 18.31 7.14
N THR A 298 26.15 18.42 6.39
CA THR A 298 25.53 19.71 6.08
C THR A 298 24.96 20.40 7.33
N GLY A 299 24.58 19.62 8.36
CA GLY A 299 23.89 20.11 9.55
C GLY A 299 22.39 20.38 9.37
N ASP A 300 21.83 20.16 8.18
CA ASP A 300 20.46 20.47 7.83
C ASP A 300 19.46 19.37 8.18
N CYS A 301 19.96 18.16 8.48
CA CYS A 301 19.13 17.03 8.91
C CYS A 301 19.73 16.35 10.16
N ASP A 302 18.83 15.69 10.90
CA ASP A 302 19.21 14.87 12.07
C ASP A 302 19.39 13.40 11.69
N ILE A 303 18.68 12.97 10.63
CA ILE A 303 18.70 11.59 10.13
C ILE A 303 18.94 11.63 8.63
N SER A 304 19.82 10.77 8.15
CA SER A 304 20.04 10.55 6.73
C SER A 304 19.75 9.11 6.34
N ILE A 305 19.23 8.93 5.12
CA ILE A 305 19.15 7.63 4.45
C ILE A 305 19.99 7.71 3.18
N ALA A 306 20.89 6.74 2.97
CA ALA A 306 21.60 6.61 1.71
C ALA A 306 21.44 5.21 1.13
N THR A 307 21.33 5.12 -0.22
CA THR A 307 21.18 3.84 -0.92
C THR A 307 22.11 3.77 -2.12
N THR A 308 22.84 2.65 -2.24
CA THR A 308 23.58 2.28 -3.44
C THR A 308 23.44 0.80 -3.74
N GLY A 309 23.40 0.39 -5.04
CA GLY A 309 23.12 -1.01 -5.37
C GLY A 309 22.96 -1.28 -6.86
N ILE A 310 22.84 -2.56 -7.19
CA ILE A 310 22.66 -3.10 -8.54
C ILE A 310 21.20 -3.51 -8.74
N ALA A 311 20.38 -2.67 -9.35
CA ALA A 311 18.97 -2.96 -9.57
C ALA A 311 18.70 -3.97 -10.71
N GLY A 312 19.69 -4.24 -11.56
CA GLY A 312 19.50 -5.13 -12.71
C GLY A 312 18.87 -4.43 -13.94
N PRO A 313 18.52 -5.20 -15.02
CA PRO A 313 18.58 -6.65 -15.13
C PRO A 313 20.00 -7.24 -15.32
N LYS A 314 20.99 -6.41 -15.64
CA LYS A 314 22.39 -6.81 -15.78
C LYS A 314 23.23 -6.19 -14.67
N SER A 315 24.28 -6.88 -14.26
CA SER A 315 25.34 -6.29 -13.43
C SER A 315 25.98 -5.11 -14.17
N ASP A 316 26.55 -4.20 -13.39
CA ASP A 316 27.42 -3.12 -13.91
C ASP A 316 28.84 -3.64 -14.21
N ARG A 317 29.76 -2.71 -14.45
CA ARG A 317 31.17 -3.05 -14.70
C ARG A 317 31.89 -3.70 -13.52
N SER A 318 31.34 -3.58 -12.32
CA SER A 318 31.93 -4.18 -11.11
C SER A 318 31.74 -5.68 -11.02
N MET A 319 30.92 -6.29 -11.88
CA MET A 319 30.58 -7.71 -11.87
C MET A 319 29.88 -8.18 -10.57
N GLN A 320 29.42 -7.24 -9.74
CA GLN A 320 28.69 -7.59 -8.52
C GLN A 320 27.28 -8.12 -8.86
N PRO A 321 26.72 -9.01 -8.01
CA PRO A 321 25.44 -9.66 -8.32
C PRO A 321 24.30 -8.66 -8.36
N VAL A 322 23.37 -8.84 -9.31
CA VAL A 322 22.10 -8.12 -9.36
C VAL A 322 21.35 -8.31 -8.05
N GLY A 323 20.79 -7.25 -7.53
CA GLY A 323 20.08 -7.20 -6.26
C GLY A 323 20.94 -6.87 -5.05
N LEU A 324 22.28 -6.93 -5.17
CA LEU A 324 23.15 -6.46 -4.11
C LEU A 324 22.94 -4.96 -3.89
N CYS A 325 22.70 -4.58 -2.64
CA CYS A 325 22.59 -3.18 -2.27
C CYS A 325 23.06 -2.92 -0.83
N TYR A 326 23.42 -1.67 -0.60
CA TYR A 326 23.76 -1.13 0.71
C TYR A 326 22.83 0.01 1.05
N ILE A 327 22.29 -0.04 2.27
CA ILE A 327 21.40 0.98 2.84
C ILE A 327 22.09 1.52 4.09
N ALA A 328 22.39 2.80 4.10
CA ALA A 328 22.95 3.46 5.27
C ALA A 328 21.87 4.33 5.93
N VAL A 329 21.83 4.29 7.27
CA VAL A 329 21.03 5.21 8.09
C VAL A 329 22.00 5.92 9.04
N GLY A 330 22.06 7.23 8.92
CA GLY A 330 22.98 8.09 9.68
C GLY A 330 22.26 9.03 10.63
N THR A 331 22.91 9.25 11.77
CA THR A 331 22.65 10.34 12.72
C THR A 331 23.96 11.07 12.99
N LYS A 332 23.92 12.14 13.81
CA LYS A 332 25.15 12.83 14.24
C LYS A 332 26.09 11.95 15.06
N GLU A 333 25.55 10.95 15.75
CA GLU A 333 26.30 10.07 16.66
C GLU A 333 26.83 8.82 15.96
N SER A 334 26.11 8.32 14.95
CA SER A 334 26.45 7.04 14.32
C SER A 334 25.83 6.88 12.93
N ILE A 335 26.48 6.08 12.11
CA ILE A 335 25.98 5.66 10.80
C ILE A 335 26.05 4.14 10.74
N PHE A 336 24.92 3.52 10.45
CA PHE A 336 24.79 2.08 10.30
C PHE A 336 24.57 1.73 8.83
N VAL A 337 25.34 0.78 8.32
CA VAL A 337 25.23 0.30 6.95
C VAL A 337 24.73 -1.13 6.95
N TYR A 338 23.67 -1.39 6.19
CA TYR A 338 23.05 -2.68 6.00
C TYR A 338 23.32 -3.18 4.60
N ARG A 339 23.82 -4.41 4.48
CA ARG A 339 24.03 -5.10 3.21
C ARG A 339 22.86 -6.04 2.96
N TYR A 340 22.22 -5.91 1.81
CA TYR A 340 21.14 -6.79 1.37
C TYR A 340 21.44 -7.36 -0.01
N LYS A 341 20.78 -8.47 -0.31
CA LYS A 341 20.67 -9.02 -1.65
C LYS A 341 19.21 -9.40 -1.86
N PHE A 342 18.53 -8.66 -2.74
CA PHE A 342 17.15 -8.91 -3.12
C PHE A 342 17.12 -9.62 -4.48
N ASP A 343 16.13 -10.50 -4.65
CA ASP A 343 15.87 -11.19 -5.92
C ASP A 343 14.66 -10.58 -6.61
N GLY A 344 14.57 -10.73 -7.94
CA GLY A 344 13.45 -10.24 -8.74
C GLY A 344 13.83 -9.32 -9.88
N THR A 345 12.83 -8.68 -10.45
CA THR A 345 12.97 -7.65 -11.49
C THR A 345 13.57 -6.37 -10.91
N ARG A 346 14.05 -5.48 -11.78
CA ARG A 346 14.54 -4.15 -11.38
C ARG A 346 13.53 -3.41 -10.48
N LYS A 347 12.24 -3.46 -10.82
CA LYS A 347 11.18 -2.82 -10.03
C LYS A 347 11.06 -3.46 -8.65
N GLU A 348 11.03 -4.78 -8.57
CA GLU A 348 10.92 -5.50 -7.29
C GLU A 348 12.11 -5.22 -6.39
N ILE A 349 13.33 -5.27 -6.93
CA ILE A 349 14.57 -4.97 -6.18
C ILE A 349 14.54 -3.53 -5.63
N THR A 350 14.19 -2.54 -6.47
CA THR A 350 14.15 -1.13 -6.04
C THR A 350 13.07 -0.86 -5.01
N GLU A 351 11.84 -1.36 -5.20
CA GLU A 351 10.74 -1.14 -4.25
C GLU A 351 10.99 -1.87 -2.92
N THR A 352 11.57 -3.09 -2.95
CA THR A 352 11.97 -3.79 -1.73
C THR A 352 13.03 -2.99 -0.97
N ALA A 353 14.05 -2.49 -1.66
CA ALA A 353 15.10 -1.68 -1.02
C ALA A 353 14.55 -0.39 -0.42
N ILE A 354 13.58 0.25 -1.06
CA ILE A 354 12.89 1.44 -0.54
C ILE A 354 12.16 1.11 0.78
N ASN A 355 11.42 -0.01 0.83
CA ASN A 355 10.75 -0.44 2.06
C ASN A 355 11.75 -0.69 3.19
N TYR A 356 12.85 -1.40 2.90
CA TYR A 356 13.88 -1.65 3.90
C TYR A 356 14.60 -0.36 4.36
N ALA A 357 14.85 0.59 3.46
CA ALA A 357 15.48 1.86 3.80
C ALA A 357 14.62 2.68 4.77
N LEU A 358 13.32 2.82 4.47
CA LEU A 358 12.35 3.48 5.35
C LEU A 358 12.24 2.74 6.70
N TYR A 359 12.20 1.40 6.65
CA TYR A 359 12.06 0.59 7.86
C TYR A 359 13.28 0.68 8.77
N GLN A 360 14.51 0.68 8.22
CA GLN A 360 15.70 0.87 9.04
C GLN A 360 15.73 2.27 9.67
N ALA A 361 15.35 3.33 8.91
CA ALA A 361 15.26 4.67 9.48
C ALA A 361 14.19 4.74 10.61
N TYR A 362 13.02 4.13 10.41
CA TYR A 362 11.98 4.04 11.44
C TYR A 362 12.50 3.33 12.71
N LYS A 363 13.18 2.18 12.55
CA LYS A 363 13.74 1.42 13.67
C LYS A 363 14.80 2.22 14.43
N HIS A 364 15.70 2.93 13.73
CA HIS A 364 16.68 3.78 14.36
C HIS A 364 16.03 4.92 15.13
N LEU A 365 15.08 5.60 14.51
CA LEU A 365 14.37 6.70 15.14
C LEU A 365 13.56 6.24 16.36
N LYS A 366 13.01 5.02 16.36
CA LYS A 366 12.24 4.46 17.49
C LYS A 366 13.13 4.17 18.72
N LYS A 367 14.44 3.94 18.54
CA LYS A 367 15.39 3.63 19.61
C LYS A 367 15.98 4.88 20.28
N ILE A 368 15.99 6.01 19.62
CA ILE A 368 16.44 7.30 20.11
C ILE A 368 15.31 7.96 20.92
#